data_92cbd9c1896e579793bf297449c1f6ad
#
_entry.id   92cbd9c1896e579793bf297449c1f6ad
#
_cell.length_a   1.000
_cell.length_b   1.000
_cell.length_c   1.000
_cell.angle_alpha   90.00
_cell.angle_beta   90.00
_cell.angle_gamma   90.00
#
_symmetry.space_group_name_H-M   'P 1'
#
loop_
_entity.id
_entity.type
_entity.pdbx_description
1 polymer ?
#
loop_
_entity_poly.entity_id
_entity_poly.type
_entity_poly.pdbx_seq_one_letter_code
_entity_poly.pdbx_strand_id
1 'polypeptide(L)'
;FKGLGSYFDKIQRMRKLGGMISDELLISKEQVELSATICKVDLISDLVGEFPELQGIMGGYFAEAQGFDKEIALAITEQYLPTGLDSKTPKKPFSIALALTDKIDTLVGFFGINQKPTSSKDPYALRRSALGVIKLLIDNNKEFKIKDLISYSTSLHRDQGFELSNNLSQKELAEFLMDRLKYYMKEKEIRVDITEATIS
;
A
#
# COMPACT_ATOMS: atom_id res chain seq x y z
N PHE A 1 -10.41 -12.12 0.73
CA PHE A 1 -10.62 -12.51 -0.67
C PHE A 1 -10.21 -13.98 -0.87
N LYS A 2 -10.94 -14.75 -1.68
CA LYS A 2 -10.61 -16.15 -1.95
C LYS A 2 -9.18 -16.25 -2.53
N GLY A 3 -8.30 -16.99 -1.86
CA GLY A 3 -6.88 -17.12 -2.20
C GLY A 3 -5.93 -16.12 -1.52
N LEU A 4 -6.46 -15.12 -0.78
CA LEU A 4 -5.64 -14.15 -0.04
C LEU A 4 -6.00 -14.07 1.46
N GLY A 5 -6.94 -14.91 1.90
CA GLY A 5 -7.39 -14.97 3.29
C GLY A 5 -8.34 -13.85 3.71
N SER A 6 -8.46 -13.70 5.01
CA SER A 6 -9.29 -12.70 5.69
C SER A 6 -8.56 -11.35 5.83
N TYR A 7 -9.27 -10.34 6.31
CA TYR A 7 -8.64 -9.09 6.73
C TYR A 7 -7.68 -9.28 7.90
N PHE A 8 -7.93 -10.26 8.78
CA PHE A 8 -7.00 -10.60 9.85
C PHE A 8 -5.65 -11.08 9.27
N ASP A 9 -5.66 -11.96 8.27
CA ASP A 9 -4.45 -12.42 7.61
C ASP A 9 -3.71 -11.25 6.94
N LYS A 10 -4.43 -10.36 6.26
CA LYS A 10 -3.87 -9.14 5.69
C LYS A 10 -3.22 -8.27 6.75
N ILE A 11 -3.87 -8.02 7.88
CA ILE A 11 -3.33 -7.25 9.00
C ILE A 11 -2.03 -7.87 9.53
N GLN A 12 -1.95 -9.19 9.67
CA GLN A 12 -0.72 -9.84 10.12
C GLN A 12 0.45 -9.63 9.14
N ARG A 13 0.18 -9.66 7.84
CA ARG A 13 1.20 -9.34 6.82
C ARG A 13 1.58 -7.86 6.87
N MET A 14 0.59 -6.96 6.94
CA MET A 14 0.81 -5.51 7.04
C MET A 14 1.67 -5.14 8.24
N ARG A 15 1.45 -5.76 9.40
CA ARG A 15 2.32 -5.56 10.58
C ARG A 15 3.78 -5.85 10.29
N LYS A 16 4.08 -7.02 9.75
CA LYS A 16 5.45 -7.44 9.45
C LYS A 16 6.08 -6.57 8.36
N LEU A 17 5.35 -6.31 7.27
CA LEU A 17 5.82 -5.44 6.19
C LEU A 17 6.02 -4.00 6.65
N GLY A 18 5.13 -3.50 7.48
CA GLY A 18 5.24 -2.18 8.11
C GLY A 18 6.48 -2.06 8.99
N GLY A 19 6.82 -3.13 9.73
CA GLY A 19 8.06 -3.19 10.51
C GLY A 19 9.32 -3.03 9.63
N MET A 20 9.37 -3.68 8.46
CA MET A 20 10.47 -3.47 7.51
C MET A 20 10.50 -2.04 6.97
N ILE A 21 9.36 -1.46 6.65
CA ILE A 21 9.27 -0.09 6.13
C ILE A 21 9.63 0.94 7.21
N SER A 22 9.33 0.67 8.48
CA SER A 22 9.68 1.57 9.60
C SER A 22 11.18 1.73 9.79
N ASP A 23 11.96 0.69 9.55
CA ASP A 23 13.42 0.74 9.62
C ASP A 23 13.99 1.72 8.58
N GLU A 24 13.48 1.71 7.35
CA GLU A 24 13.90 2.62 6.28
C GLU A 24 13.43 4.07 6.50
N LEU A 25 12.33 4.26 7.20
CA LEU A 25 11.80 5.60 7.53
C LEU A 25 12.34 6.15 8.85
N LEU A 26 13.10 5.36 9.61
CA LEU A 26 13.65 5.69 10.93
C LEU A 26 12.56 6.11 11.92
N ILE A 27 11.48 5.34 11.99
CA ILE A 27 10.34 5.54 12.90
C ILE A 27 10.09 4.32 13.77
N SER A 28 9.33 4.49 14.86
CA SER A 28 9.02 3.38 15.77
C SER A 28 8.27 2.25 15.06
N LYS A 29 8.89 1.08 15.06
CA LYS A 29 8.32 -0.16 14.54
C LYS A 29 7.05 -0.56 15.30
N GLU A 30 7.06 -0.44 16.62
CA GLU A 30 5.94 -0.78 17.48
C GLU A 30 4.70 0.05 17.13
N GLN A 31 4.88 1.35 16.86
CA GLN A 31 3.79 2.24 16.48
C GLN A 31 3.27 1.95 15.07
N VAL A 32 4.14 1.60 14.12
CA VAL A 32 3.70 1.16 12.78
C VAL A 32 2.93 -0.15 12.86
N GLU A 33 3.41 -1.13 13.63
CA GLU A 33 2.73 -2.41 13.84
C GLU A 33 1.37 -2.22 14.55
N LEU A 34 1.30 -1.32 15.52
CA LEU A 34 0.05 -0.95 16.19
C LEU A 34 -0.93 -0.32 15.20
N SER A 35 -0.48 0.66 14.42
CA SER A 35 -1.29 1.29 13.38
C SER A 35 -1.84 0.27 12.38
N ALA A 36 -1.01 -0.66 11.90
CA ALA A 36 -1.42 -1.73 11.01
C ALA A 36 -2.44 -2.67 11.66
N THR A 37 -2.33 -2.92 12.98
CA THR A 37 -3.25 -3.79 13.72
C THR A 37 -4.67 -3.23 13.75
N ILE A 38 -4.81 -1.93 13.94
CA ILE A 38 -6.12 -1.30 14.16
C ILE A 38 -6.68 -0.59 12.92
N CYS A 39 -5.91 -0.48 11.84
CA CYS A 39 -6.26 0.35 10.68
C CYS A 39 -7.51 -0.12 9.89
N LYS A 40 -7.99 -1.32 10.13
CA LYS A 40 -9.16 -1.90 9.45
C LYS A 40 -10.35 -2.14 10.39
N VAL A 41 -10.28 -1.66 11.65
CA VAL A 41 -11.33 -1.87 12.65
C VAL A 41 -12.64 -1.18 12.28
N ASP A 42 -12.57 -0.07 11.57
CA ASP A 42 -13.75 0.66 11.10
C ASP A 42 -14.61 -0.11 10.09
N LEU A 43 -14.03 -1.11 9.41
CA LEU A 43 -14.76 -1.96 8.45
C LEU A 43 -15.85 -2.83 9.08
N ILE A 44 -15.82 -3.03 10.41
CA ILE A 44 -16.86 -3.79 11.12
C ILE A 44 -17.99 -2.89 11.65
N SER A 45 -17.89 -1.58 11.46
CA SER A 45 -18.92 -0.64 11.89
C SER A 45 -20.05 -0.54 10.86
N ASP A 46 -21.29 -0.48 11.33
CA ASP A 46 -22.47 -0.24 10.49
C ASP A 46 -22.33 1.06 9.71
N LEU A 47 -21.68 2.07 10.31
CA LEU A 47 -21.47 3.37 9.68
C LEU A 47 -20.64 3.28 8.40
N VAL A 48 -19.53 2.53 8.41
CA VAL A 48 -18.72 2.31 7.20
C VAL A 48 -19.41 1.33 6.25
N GLY A 49 -20.24 0.42 6.78
CA GLY A 49 -21.10 -0.43 5.97
C GLY A 49 -22.11 0.35 5.13
N GLU A 50 -22.72 1.39 5.69
CA GLU A 50 -23.68 2.27 5.00
C GLU A 50 -22.97 3.34 4.15
N PHE A 51 -21.83 3.86 4.63
CA PHE A 51 -21.07 4.96 4.00
C PHE A 51 -19.63 4.53 3.72
N PRO A 52 -19.37 3.72 2.68
CA PRO A 52 -18.05 3.17 2.36
C PRO A 52 -16.97 4.25 2.12
N GLU A 53 -17.35 5.47 1.74
CA GLU A 53 -16.45 6.61 1.55
C GLU A 53 -15.83 7.11 2.86
N LEU A 54 -16.40 6.75 4.01
CA LEU A 54 -15.87 7.08 5.34
C LEU A 54 -14.80 6.08 5.82
N GLN A 55 -14.51 5.05 5.04
CA GLN A 55 -13.48 4.07 5.35
C GLN A 55 -12.11 4.74 5.56
N GLY A 56 -11.44 4.39 6.64
CA GLY A 56 -10.19 5.02 7.08
C GLY A 56 -10.43 6.30 7.88
N ILE A 57 -11.32 7.18 7.44
CA ILE A 57 -11.67 8.43 8.17
C ILE A 57 -12.26 8.07 9.54
N MET A 58 -13.24 7.18 9.57
CA MET A 58 -13.84 6.73 10.82
C MET A 58 -12.87 5.92 11.68
N GLY A 59 -11.97 5.15 11.06
CA GLY A 59 -10.89 4.48 11.76
C GLY A 59 -9.99 5.43 12.54
N GLY A 60 -9.64 6.57 11.94
CA GLY A 60 -8.90 7.63 12.62
C GLY A 60 -9.66 8.23 13.80
N TYR A 61 -10.92 8.58 13.61
CA TYR A 61 -11.77 9.11 14.70
C TYR A 61 -11.93 8.09 15.84
N PHE A 62 -12.12 6.81 15.53
CA PHE A 62 -12.20 5.77 16.56
C PHE A 62 -10.87 5.63 17.31
N ALA A 63 -9.73 5.71 16.62
CA ALA A 63 -8.42 5.68 17.26
C ALA A 63 -8.23 6.87 18.22
N GLU A 64 -8.55 8.11 17.79
CA GLU A 64 -8.50 9.28 18.67
C GLU A 64 -9.43 9.14 19.89
N ALA A 65 -10.65 8.70 19.69
CA ALA A 65 -11.63 8.51 20.78
C ALA A 65 -11.17 7.44 21.81
N GLN A 66 -10.37 6.47 21.38
CA GLN A 66 -9.77 5.45 22.24
C GLN A 66 -8.44 5.91 22.90
N GLY A 67 -7.99 7.13 22.62
CA GLY A 67 -6.79 7.70 23.22
C GLY A 67 -5.46 7.27 22.54
N PHE A 68 -5.50 6.73 21.33
CA PHE A 68 -4.30 6.48 20.57
C PHE A 68 -3.62 7.80 20.15
N ASP A 69 -2.31 7.71 19.91
CA ASP A 69 -1.52 8.85 19.44
C ASP A 69 -2.09 9.47 18.16
N LYS A 70 -2.04 10.81 18.07
CA LYS A 70 -2.58 11.54 16.92
C LYS A 70 -1.92 11.19 15.59
N GLU A 71 -0.63 10.83 15.61
CA GLU A 71 0.06 10.40 14.39
C GLU A 71 -0.42 9.01 13.94
N ILE A 72 -0.76 8.12 14.88
CA ILE A 72 -1.39 6.83 14.59
C ILE A 72 -2.78 7.04 14.00
N ALA A 73 -3.61 7.87 14.63
CA ALA A 73 -4.95 8.17 14.13
C ALA A 73 -4.92 8.81 12.73
N LEU A 74 -3.99 9.74 12.49
CA LEU A 74 -3.78 10.34 11.18
C LEU A 74 -3.34 9.29 10.15
N ALA A 75 -2.42 8.40 10.50
CA ALA A 75 -1.97 7.34 9.60
C ALA A 75 -3.13 6.43 9.18
N ILE A 76 -4.02 6.10 10.10
CA ILE A 76 -5.23 5.32 9.81
C ILE A 76 -6.17 6.08 8.88
N THR A 77 -6.38 7.36 9.11
CA THR A 77 -7.20 8.22 8.23
C THR A 77 -6.63 8.27 6.80
N GLU A 78 -5.31 8.35 6.67
CA GLU A 78 -4.61 8.55 5.40
C GLU A 78 -4.20 7.25 4.70
N GLN A 79 -4.46 6.06 5.28
CA GLN A 79 -3.96 4.78 4.78
C GLN A 79 -4.32 4.46 3.32
N TYR A 80 -5.44 5.00 2.85
CA TYR A 80 -5.89 4.78 1.46
C TYR A 80 -5.35 5.82 0.47
N LEU A 81 -4.79 6.92 0.97
CA LEU A 81 -4.18 7.95 0.13
C LEU A 81 -2.83 7.50 -0.45
N PRO A 82 -2.42 8.04 -1.61
CA PRO A 82 -3.24 8.78 -2.55
C PRO A 82 -4.20 7.86 -3.32
N THR A 83 -5.37 8.36 -3.69
CA THR A 83 -6.41 7.61 -4.42
C THR A 83 -6.39 7.87 -5.92
N GLY A 84 -5.52 8.71 -6.42
CA GLY A 84 -5.38 9.08 -7.82
C GLY A 84 -4.28 10.10 -8.05
N LEU A 85 -4.15 10.54 -9.32
CA LEU A 85 -3.09 11.46 -9.74
C LEU A 85 -3.15 12.79 -8.97
N ASP A 86 -4.33 13.40 -8.87
CA ASP A 86 -4.54 14.69 -8.22
C ASP A 86 -4.82 14.59 -6.71
N SER A 87 -4.87 13.38 -6.19
CA SER A 87 -5.09 13.14 -4.77
C SER A 87 -3.89 13.63 -3.95
N LYS A 88 -4.17 14.14 -2.74
CA LYS A 88 -3.13 14.47 -1.76
C LYS A 88 -2.31 13.23 -1.44
N THR A 89 -1.01 13.43 -1.24
CA THR A 89 -0.09 12.40 -0.80
C THR A 89 0.25 12.61 0.68
N PRO A 90 0.09 11.59 1.53
CA PRO A 90 0.51 11.66 2.94
C PRO A 90 1.95 12.16 3.08
N LYS A 91 2.20 13.00 4.09
CA LYS A 91 3.52 13.59 4.35
C LYS A 91 4.16 13.12 5.65
N LYS A 92 3.36 12.64 6.59
CA LYS A 92 3.86 12.12 7.86
C LYS A 92 4.43 10.72 7.69
N PRO A 93 5.58 10.39 8.31
CA PRO A 93 6.23 9.10 8.13
C PRO A 93 5.34 7.89 8.47
N PHE A 94 4.54 7.96 9.53
CA PHE A 94 3.60 6.89 9.87
C PHE A 94 2.50 6.71 8.82
N SER A 95 1.96 7.80 8.27
CA SER A 95 0.98 7.75 7.19
C SER A 95 1.59 7.16 5.92
N ILE A 96 2.83 7.53 5.59
CA ILE A 96 3.57 6.97 4.43
C ILE A 96 3.76 5.47 4.63
N ALA A 97 4.24 5.05 5.82
CA ALA A 97 4.48 3.64 6.13
C ALA A 97 3.20 2.80 5.98
N LEU A 98 2.11 3.23 6.60
CA LEU A 98 0.86 2.47 6.58
C LEU A 98 0.24 2.40 5.18
N ALA A 99 0.21 3.53 4.46
CA ALA A 99 -0.32 3.58 3.10
C ALA A 99 0.52 2.75 2.12
N LEU A 100 1.84 2.78 2.25
CA LEU A 100 2.75 1.97 1.41
C LEU A 100 2.56 0.48 1.70
N THR A 101 2.49 0.11 2.98
CA THR A 101 2.26 -1.27 3.43
C THR A 101 0.96 -1.85 2.86
N ASP A 102 -0.15 -1.13 2.97
CA ASP A 102 -1.46 -1.58 2.46
C ASP A 102 -1.44 -1.79 0.94
N LYS A 103 -0.81 -0.86 0.20
CA LYS A 103 -0.74 -0.92 -1.26
C LYS A 103 0.17 -2.05 -1.75
N ILE A 104 1.33 -2.24 -1.13
CA ILE A 104 2.27 -3.32 -1.51
C ILE A 104 1.66 -4.68 -1.20
N ASP A 105 1.07 -4.90 -0.01
CA ASP A 105 0.39 -6.15 0.32
C ASP A 105 -0.73 -6.48 -0.69
N THR A 106 -1.53 -5.47 -1.04
CA THR A 106 -2.60 -5.62 -2.03
C THR A 106 -2.06 -6.00 -3.41
N LEU A 107 -1.07 -5.28 -3.91
CA LEU A 107 -0.48 -5.53 -5.23
C LEU A 107 0.15 -6.92 -5.31
N VAL A 108 0.97 -7.29 -4.32
CA VAL A 108 1.62 -8.61 -4.27
C VAL A 108 0.59 -9.72 -4.20
N GLY A 109 -0.42 -9.58 -3.34
CA GLY A 109 -1.48 -10.58 -3.21
C GLY A 109 -2.23 -10.82 -4.52
N PHE A 110 -2.79 -9.77 -5.13
CA PHE A 110 -3.58 -9.91 -6.36
C PHE A 110 -2.76 -10.36 -7.57
N PHE A 111 -1.53 -9.87 -7.73
CA PHE A 111 -0.63 -10.39 -8.76
C PHE A 111 -0.26 -11.85 -8.50
N GLY A 112 -0.03 -12.20 -7.24
CA GLY A 112 0.30 -13.57 -6.82
C GLY A 112 -0.78 -14.60 -7.15
N ILE A 113 -2.05 -14.24 -7.04
CA ILE A 113 -3.19 -15.10 -7.44
C ILE A 113 -3.66 -14.88 -8.89
N ASN A 114 -2.84 -14.22 -9.70
CA ASN A 114 -3.09 -13.94 -11.12
C ASN A 114 -4.37 -13.10 -11.39
N GLN A 115 -4.78 -12.25 -10.46
CA GLN A 115 -5.88 -11.29 -10.60
C GLN A 115 -5.35 -9.91 -11.03
N LYS A 116 -4.75 -9.85 -12.21
CA LYS A 116 -4.12 -8.65 -12.77
C LYS A 116 -5.12 -7.77 -13.49
N PRO A 117 -4.91 -6.44 -13.54
CA PRO A 117 -5.74 -5.57 -14.37
C PRO A 117 -5.51 -5.89 -15.86
N THR A 118 -6.60 -5.87 -16.63
CA THR A 118 -6.55 -5.98 -18.10
C THR A 118 -6.67 -4.59 -18.71
N SER A 119 -6.47 -4.46 -20.04
CA SER A 119 -6.59 -3.15 -20.73
C SER A 119 -7.87 -2.39 -20.37
N SER A 120 -8.99 -3.06 -20.20
CA SER A 120 -10.33 -2.49 -19.99
C SER A 120 -10.86 -2.62 -18.55
N LYS A 121 -10.30 -3.50 -17.72
CA LYS A 121 -10.84 -3.81 -16.38
C LYS A 121 -9.78 -3.75 -15.31
N ASP A 122 -10.12 -3.12 -14.18
CA ASP A 122 -9.33 -3.06 -12.97
C ASP A 122 -10.25 -3.12 -11.73
N PRO A 123 -10.87 -4.28 -11.47
CA PRO A 123 -11.91 -4.40 -10.44
C PRO A 123 -11.35 -4.19 -9.02
N TYR A 124 -10.05 -4.34 -8.83
CA TYR A 124 -9.38 -4.21 -7.53
C TYR A 124 -8.58 -2.91 -7.41
N ALA A 125 -8.73 -2.00 -8.35
CA ALA A 125 -8.04 -0.71 -8.36
C ALA A 125 -6.51 -0.81 -8.25
N LEU A 126 -5.91 -1.84 -8.86
CA LEU A 126 -4.47 -2.11 -8.77
C LEU A 126 -3.64 -1.02 -9.47
N ARG A 127 -4.18 -0.39 -10.54
CA ARG A 127 -3.53 0.77 -11.17
C ARG A 127 -3.44 1.96 -10.21
N ARG A 128 -4.51 2.21 -9.43
CA ARG A 128 -4.50 3.26 -8.41
C ARG A 128 -3.56 2.93 -7.27
N SER A 129 -3.52 1.67 -6.84
CA SER A 129 -2.59 1.22 -5.80
C SER A 129 -1.13 1.38 -6.24
N ALA A 130 -0.79 0.98 -7.48
CA ALA A 130 0.55 1.14 -8.03
C ALA A 130 0.95 2.61 -8.20
N LEU A 131 0.05 3.45 -8.74
CA LEU A 131 0.26 4.90 -8.81
C LEU A 131 0.44 5.50 -7.41
N GLY A 132 -0.31 5.00 -6.42
CA GLY A 132 -0.19 5.40 -5.03
C GLY A 132 1.18 5.08 -4.44
N VAL A 133 1.75 3.91 -4.73
CA VAL A 133 3.14 3.58 -4.35
C VAL A 133 4.11 4.58 -4.95
N ILE A 134 4.02 4.83 -6.26
CA ILE A 134 4.90 5.78 -6.96
C ILE A 134 4.83 7.18 -6.35
N LYS A 135 3.61 7.70 -6.13
CA LYS A 135 3.41 9.03 -5.53
C LYS A 135 3.93 9.09 -4.09
N LEU A 136 3.71 8.07 -3.28
CA LEU A 136 4.22 8.03 -1.90
C LEU A 136 5.74 8.17 -1.87
N LEU A 137 6.44 7.55 -2.80
CA LEU A 137 7.90 7.61 -2.87
C LEU A 137 8.39 8.93 -3.43
N ILE A 138 7.93 9.32 -4.62
CA ILE A 138 8.42 10.51 -5.33
C ILE A 138 8.03 11.80 -4.60
N ASP A 139 6.75 11.97 -4.25
CA ASP A 139 6.26 13.21 -3.61
C ASP A 139 6.85 13.45 -2.21
N ASN A 140 7.45 12.41 -1.60
CA ASN A 140 8.10 12.46 -0.30
C ASN A 140 9.63 12.31 -0.39
N ASN A 141 10.18 12.19 -1.59
CA ASN A 141 11.62 12.00 -1.80
C ASN A 141 12.15 10.81 -0.98
N LYS A 142 11.46 9.67 -1.06
CA LYS A 142 11.81 8.44 -0.36
C LYS A 142 12.34 7.39 -1.33
N GLU A 143 13.46 6.80 -0.94
CA GLU A 143 14.09 5.72 -1.70
C GLU A 143 13.81 4.38 -1.00
N PHE A 144 13.27 3.43 -1.75
CA PHE A 144 13.04 2.06 -1.31
C PHE A 144 13.44 1.09 -2.39
N LYS A 145 14.06 0.01 -2.00
CA LYS A 145 14.30 -1.13 -2.89
C LYS A 145 12.98 -1.88 -3.11
N ILE A 146 12.21 -1.46 -4.09
CA ILE A 146 10.86 -2.02 -4.37
C ILE A 146 10.90 -3.54 -4.54
N LYS A 147 11.97 -4.08 -5.14
CA LYS A 147 12.15 -5.54 -5.27
C LYS A 147 12.20 -6.24 -3.92
N ASP A 148 12.83 -5.64 -2.91
CA ASP A 148 12.94 -6.21 -1.57
C ASP A 148 11.58 -6.18 -0.86
N LEU A 149 10.81 -5.09 -1.01
CA LEU A 149 9.43 -5.01 -0.49
C LEU A 149 8.52 -6.06 -1.12
N ILE A 150 8.57 -6.22 -2.45
CA ILE A 150 7.79 -7.24 -3.17
C ILE A 150 8.19 -8.65 -2.70
N SER A 151 9.49 -8.92 -2.63
CA SER A 151 10.01 -10.23 -2.21
C SER A 151 9.59 -10.56 -0.79
N TYR A 152 9.75 -9.62 0.14
CA TYR A 152 9.36 -9.82 1.53
C TYR A 152 7.84 -9.98 1.68
N SER A 153 7.03 -9.14 1.04
CA SER A 153 5.58 -9.30 1.04
C SER A 153 5.14 -10.65 0.45
N THR A 154 5.83 -11.13 -0.60
CA THR A 154 5.58 -12.46 -1.18
C THR A 154 5.86 -13.58 -0.17
N SER A 155 6.97 -13.50 0.58
CA SER A 155 7.27 -14.49 1.62
C SER A 155 6.20 -14.51 2.71
N LEU A 156 5.71 -13.35 3.13
CA LEU A 156 4.65 -13.24 4.14
C LEU A 156 3.34 -13.93 3.72
N HIS A 157 2.96 -13.82 2.44
CA HIS A 157 1.80 -14.56 1.92
C HIS A 157 2.05 -16.08 1.95
N ARG A 158 3.22 -16.53 1.54
CA ARG A 158 3.60 -17.95 1.55
C ARG A 158 3.66 -18.53 2.96
N ASP A 159 4.17 -17.77 3.92
CA ASP A 159 4.22 -18.17 5.34
C ASP A 159 2.82 -18.40 5.93
N GLN A 160 1.82 -17.75 5.37
CA GLN A 160 0.40 -17.97 5.72
C GLN A 160 -0.26 -19.12 4.92
N GLY A 161 0.50 -19.82 4.09
CA GLY A 161 0.01 -20.94 3.30
C GLY A 161 -0.72 -20.55 2.00
N PHE A 162 -0.61 -19.29 1.55
CA PHE A 162 -1.19 -18.89 0.27
C PHE A 162 -0.29 -19.28 -0.89
N GLU A 163 -0.88 -19.99 -1.86
CA GLU A 163 -0.20 -20.37 -3.09
C GLU A 163 -0.15 -19.18 -4.05
N LEU A 164 0.95 -18.46 -4.02
CA LEU A 164 1.21 -17.42 -5.02
C LEU A 164 1.93 -18.02 -6.23
N SER A 165 1.55 -17.61 -7.42
CA SER A 165 2.27 -17.97 -8.64
C SER A 165 3.74 -17.52 -8.54
N ASN A 166 4.62 -18.32 -9.14
CA ASN A 166 6.09 -18.27 -8.99
C ASN A 166 6.72 -16.87 -9.31
N ASN A 167 8.04 -16.83 -9.37
CA ASN A 167 8.88 -15.63 -9.64
C ASN A 167 8.40 -14.75 -10.82
N LEU A 168 7.60 -15.32 -11.74
CA LEU A 168 6.99 -14.59 -12.84
C LEU A 168 6.06 -13.46 -12.36
N SER A 169 5.30 -13.67 -11.30
CA SER A 169 4.39 -12.65 -10.76
C SER A 169 5.12 -11.45 -10.15
N GLN A 170 6.30 -11.68 -9.56
CA GLN A 170 7.12 -10.59 -9.01
C GLN A 170 7.71 -9.73 -10.12
N LYS A 171 8.21 -10.36 -11.20
CA LYS A 171 8.72 -9.65 -12.38
C LYS A 171 7.62 -8.82 -13.03
N GLU A 172 6.46 -9.42 -13.26
CA GLU A 172 5.31 -8.74 -13.87
C GLU A 172 4.82 -7.57 -13.00
N LEU A 173 4.83 -7.71 -11.66
CA LEU A 173 4.48 -6.62 -10.77
C LEU A 173 5.52 -5.49 -10.84
N ALA A 174 6.81 -5.81 -10.92
CA ALA A 174 7.85 -4.81 -11.09
C ALA A 174 7.71 -4.06 -12.42
N GLU A 175 7.44 -4.77 -13.52
CA GLU A 175 7.15 -4.18 -14.83
C GLU A 175 5.90 -3.29 -14.78
N PHE A 176 4.85 -3.75 -14.12
CA PHE A 176 3.62 -2.98 -13.95
C PHE A 176 3.84 -1.68 -13.15
N LEU A 177 4.64 -1.72 -12.07
CA LEU A 177 5.02 -0.52 -11.32
C LEU A 177 5.84 0.43 -12.19
N MET A 178 6.76 -0.10 -13.00
CA MET A 178 7.56 0.68 -13.93
C MET A 178 6.69 1.40 -14.98
N ASP A 179 5.70 0.73 -15.54
CA ASP A 179 4.74 1.36 -16.47
C ASP A 179 3.94 2.48 -15.79
N ARG A 180 3.59 2.31 -14.50
CA ARG A 180 2.90 3.36 -13.74
C ARG A 180 3.83 4.53 -13.41
N LEU A 181 5.11 4.27 -13.17
CA LEU A 181 6.11 5.32 -13.01
C LEU A 181 6.24 6.16 -14.30
N LYS A 182 6.39 5.51 -15.45
CA LYS A 182 6.44 6.20 -16.77
C LYS A 182 5.18 7.05 -17.00
N TYR A 183 4.01 6.48 -16.68
CA TYR A 183 2.74 7.23 -16.76
C TYR A 183 2.76 8.46 -15.85
N TYR A 184 3.15 8.31 -14.58
CA TYR A 184 3.21 9.42 -13.63
C TYR A 184 4.17 10.52 -14.07
N MET A 185 5.37 10.16 -14.55
CA MET A 185 6.36 11.11 -15.04
C MET A 185 5.86 11.89 -16.24
N LYS A 186 5.18 11.21 -17.18
CA LYS A 186 4.56 11.84 -18.35
C LYS A 186 3.48 12.86 -17.94
N GLU A 187 2.60 12.50 -17.02
CA GLU A 187 1.55 13.42 -16.52
C GLU A 187 2.13 14.63 -15.76
N LYS A 188 3.33 14.49 -15.21
CA LYS A 188 4.08 15.58 -14.57
C LYS A 188 4.96 16.38 -15.55
N GLU A 189 4.85 16.13 -16.84
CA GLU A 189 5.65 16.76 -17.91
C GLU A 189 7.17 16.58 -17.73
N ILE A 190 7.59 15.52 -17.03
CA ILE A 190 9.00 15.18 -16.87
C ILE A 190 9.44 14.44 -18.14
N ARG A 191 10.58 14.86 -18.70
CA ARG A 191 11.10 14.32 -19.97
C ARG A 191 11.37 12.82 -19.86
N VAL A 192 10.89 12.06 -20.86
CA VAL A 192 10.96 10.58 -20.89
C VAL A 192 12.42 10.08 -20.95
N ASP A 193 13.30 10.82 -21.63
CA ASP A 193 14.73 10.49 -21.73
C ASP A 193 15.44 10.51 -20.37
N ILE A 194 15.07 11.44 -19.46
CA ILE A 194 15.56 11.46 -18.07
C ILE A 194 15.04 10.25 -17.31
N THR A 195 13.76 9.88 -17.52
CA THR A 195 13.13 8.74 -16.86
C THR A 195 13.81 7.43 -17.27
N GLU A 196 14.10 7.22 -18.54
CA GLU A 196 14.77 6.01 -19.02
C GLU A 196 16.22 5.89 -18.53
N ALA A 197 16.94 7.00 -18.46
CA ALA A 197 18.31 7.03 -17.93
C ALA A 197 18.39 6.74 -16.42
N THR A 198 17.33 7.01 -15.67
CA THR A 198 17.29 6.76 -14.20
C THR A 198 16.86 5.32 -13.86
N ILE A 199 16.23 4.62 -14.81
CA ILE A 199 15.64 3.29 -14.63
C ILE A 199 16.56 2.17 -15.14
N SER A 200 17.53 2.49 -15.99
CA SER A 200 18.54 1.57 -16.52
C SER A 200 19.62 1.26 -15.50
#